data_d6d4ffa607340f8971d383605dc8f0a8
#
_entry.id   d6d4ffa607340f8971d383605dc8f0a8
#
_cell.length_a   1.000
_cell.length_b   1.000
_cell.length_c   1.000
_cell.angle_alpha   90.00
_cell.angle_beta   90.00
_cell.angle_gamma   90.00
#
_symmetry.space_group_name_H-M   'P 1'
#
loop_
_entity.id
_entity.type
_entity.pdbx_description
1 polymer ?
#
loop_
_entity_poly.entity_id
_entity_poly.type
_entity_poly.pdbx_seq_one_letter_code
_entity_poly.pdbx_strand_id
1 'polypeptide(L)'
;MKIHNFCAGPSILPSEVFDEASNAVKDLNGSGLSLLEISHRSHAFVEIMDEARDLSLELLGLSGNDYTSIFLQGGASSQFLMTAYNFLKNEAAFLDTGTWSKKAIKEAKLFG
;
A
#
# COMPACT_ATOMS: atom_id res chain seq x y z
N MET A 1 14.81 26.13 5.86
CA MET A 1 14.61 26.06 4.41
C MET A 1 13.90 24.74 4.11
N LYS A 2 12.73 24.75 3.47
CA LYS A 2 11.99 23.51 3.15
C LYS A 2 12.61 22.92 1.87
N ILE A 3 13.07 21.67 1.93
CA ILE A 3 13.60 20.96 0.76
C ILE A 3 12.42 20.39 -0.03
N HIS A 4 12.43 20.58 -1.34
CA HIS A 4 11.45 19.96 -2.23
C HIS A 4 11.88 18.52 -2.53
N ASN A 5 11.01 17.57 -2.22
CA ASN A 5 11.24 16.16 -2.45
C ASN A 5 10.39 15.68 -3.66
N PHE A 6 11.07 15.23 -4.71
CA PHE A 6 10.46 14.68 -5.93
C PHE A 6 10.69 13.16 -6.06
N CYS A 7 11.06 12.48 -4.96
CA CYS A 7 11.20 11.04 -4.94
C CYS A 7 9.85 10.36 -5.24
N ALA A 8 9.87 9.35 -6.11
CA ALA A 8 8.68 8.55 -6.41
C ALA A 8 8.28 7.62 -5.25
N GLY A 9 9.25 7.19 -4.46
CA GLY A 9 9.08 6.40 -3.25
C GLY A 9 10.41 6.15 -2.54
N PRO A 10 10.51 6.49 -1.26
CA PRO A 10 9.54 7.18 -0.41
C PRO A 10 9.28 8.61 -0.87
N SER A 11 8.01 8.95 -1.01
CA SER A 11 7.58 10.26 -1.51
C SER A 11 7.31 11.26 -0.39
N ILE A 12 6.94 12.48 -0.77
CA ILE A 12 6.54 13.50 0.20
C ILE A 12 5.18 13.15 0.80
N LEU A 13 5.03 13.39 2.10
CA LEU A 13 3.75 13.33 2.81
C LEU A 13 3.39 14.73 3.33
N PRO A 14 2.11 15.04 3.54
CA PRO A 14 1.68 16.22 4.27
C PRO A 14 2.29 16.29 5.66
N SER A 15 2.57 17.49 6.16
CA SER A 15 3.18 17.69 7.49
C SER A 15 2.33 17.12 8.61
N GLU A 16 1.03 17.20 8.47
CA GLU A 16 0.02 16.71 9.40
C GLU A 16 0.17 15.19 9.65
N VAL A 17 0.49 14.43 8.60
CA VAL A 17 0.73 12.98 8.70
C VAL A 17 1.94 12.67 9.59
N PHE A 18 3.00 13.50 9.52
CA PHE A 18 4.17 13.33 10.40
C PHE A 18 3.84 13.63 11.86
N ASP A 19 3.05 14.66 12.11
CA ASP A 19 2.64 15.04 13.46
C ASP A 19 1.74 13.95 14.06
N GLU A 20 0.75 13.45 13.34
CA GLU A 20 -0.13 12.36 13.77
C GLU A 20 0.65 11.07 14.01
N ALA A 21 1.51 10.67 13.10
CA ALA A 21 2.35 9.48 13.25
C ALA A 21 3.29 9.60 14.46
N SER A 22 3.91 10.78 14.66
CA SER A 22 4.76 11.03 15.82
C SER A 22 3.98 10.94 17.13
N ASN A 23 2.78 11.44 17.17
CA ASN A 23 1.91 11.36 18.35
C ASN A 23 1.46 9.93 18.61
N ALA A 24 1.05 9.19 17.59
CA ALA A 24 0.65 7.80 17.72
C ALA A 24 1.80 6.89 18.20
N VAL A 25 3.05 7.18 17.84
CA VAL A 25 4.23 6.47 18.36
C VAL A 25 4.48 6.76 19.84
N LYS A 26 4.15 7.96 20.31
CA LYS A 26 4.30 8.33 21.74
C LYS A 26 3.16 7.77 22.58
N ASP A 27 1.95 7.96 22.13
CA ASP A 27 0.73 7.54 22.80
C ASP A 27 -0.42 7.49 21.79
N LEU A 28 -0.90 6.30 21.51
CA LEU A 28 -2.02 6.10 20.59
C LEU A 28 -3.33 6.56 21.25
N ASN A 29 -3.82 7.71 20.84
CA ASN A 29 -5.14 8.24 21.22
C ASN A 29 -5.39 8.31 22.74
N GLY A 30 -4.36 8.55 23.56
CA GLY A 30 -4.48 8.63 25.02
C GLY A 30 -4.61 7.27 25.70
N SER A 31 -4.26 6.19 25.03
CA SER A 31 -4.34 4.83 25.58
C SER A 31 -3.26 4.51 26.61
N GLY A 32 -2.22 5.33 26.70
CA GLY A 32 -1.02 5.08 27.48
C GLY A 32 -0.05 4.09 26.82
N LEU A 33 -0.34 3.67 25.59
CA LEU A 33 0.52 2.76 24.81
C LEU A 33 0.88 3.39 23.46
N SER A 34 2.09 3.10 23.00
CA SER A 34 2.54 3.41 21.65
C SER A 34 1.81 2.55 20.62
N LEU A 35 1.58 3.10 19.42
CA LEU A 35 1.15 2.29 18.26
C LEU A 35 2.08 1.09 18.01
N LEU A 36 3.36 1.20 18.34
CA LEU A 36 4.36 0.13 18.17
C LEU A 36 4.25 -0.98 19.23
N GLU A 37 3.52 -0.75 20.31
CA GLU A 37 3.36 -1.68 21.43
C GLU A 37 2.04 -2.45 21.38
N ILE A 38 1.07 -1.99 20.60
CA ILE A 38 -0.22 -2.67 20.47
C ILE A 38 -0.15 -3.87 19.53
N SER A 39 -0.93 -4.89 19.83
CA SER A 39 -1.07 -6.05 18.96
C SER A 39 -1.84 -5.71 17.70
N HIS A 40 -1.40 -6.24 16.55
CA HIS A 40 -2.17 -6.16 15.30
C HIS A 40 -3.55 -6.85 15.35
N ARG A 41 -3.85 -7.57 16.45
CA ARG A 41 -5.15 -8.19 16.73
C ARG A 41 -5.98 -7.41 17.75
N SER A 42 -5.44 -6.32 18.31
CA SER A 42 -6.19 -5.47 19.22
C SER A 42 -7.31 -4.73 18.47
N HIS A 43 -8.40 -4.44 19.17
CA HIS A 43 -9.53 -3.72 18.60
C HIS A 43 -9.09 -2.38 17.99
N ALA A 44 -8.27 -1.62 18.70
CA ALA A 44 -7.73 -0.33 18.22
C ALA A 44 -6.94 -0.45 16.92
N PHE A 45 -6.15 -1.52 16.73
CA PHE A 45 -5.42 -1.73 15.49
C PHE A 45 -6.35 -2.16 14.35
N VAL A 46 -7.30 -3.04 14.64
CA VAL A 46 -8.29 -3.49 13.65
C VAL A 46 -9.12 -2.31 13.13
N GLU A 47 -9.57 -1.42 14.01
CA GLU A 47 -10.29 -0.20 13.62
C GLU A 47 -9.48 0.68 12.66
N ILE A 48 -8.20 0.93 12.95
CA ILE A 48 -7.30 1.70 12.07
C ILE A 48 -7.18 1.03 10.69
N MET A 49 -7.06 -0.30 10.67
CA MET A 49 -6.93 -1.04 9.41
C MET A 49 -8.22 -1.05 8.60
N ASP A 50 -9.37 -1.15 9.26
CA ASP A 50 -10.67 -1.12 8.59
C ASP A 50 -10.96 0.28 8.02
N GLU A 51 -10.70 1.33 8.80
CA GLU A 51 -10.77 2.71 8.31
C GLU A 51 -9.86 2.95 7.10
N ALA A 52 -8.62 2.46 7.14
CA ALA A 52 -7.69 2.59 6.01
C ALA A 52 -8.19 1.87 4.74
N ARG A 53 -8.86 0.72 4.88
CA ARG A 53 -9.49 0.00 3.77
C ARG A 53 -10.66 0.78 3.20
N ASP A 54 -11.54 1.26 4.07
CA ASP A 54 -12.74 2.01 3.68
C ASP A 54 -12.37 3.32 2.98
N LEU A 55 -11.42 4.09 3.52
CA LEU A 55 -10.90 5.31 2.90
C LEU A 55 -10.27 5.04 1.53
N SER A 56 -9.56 3.92 1.39
CA SER A 56 -8.98 3.54 0.09
C SER A 56 -10.06 3.30 -0.98
N LEU A 57 -11.16 2.67 -0.60
CA LEU A 57 -12.30 2.43 -1.50
C LEU A 57 -13.08 3.71 -1.78
N GLU A 58 -13.27 4.56 -0.77
CA GLU A 58 -13.95 5.84 -0.91
C GLU A 58 -13.21 6.75 -1.90
N LEU A 59 -11.90 6.90 -1.75
CA LEU A 59 -11.06 7.72 -2.63
C LEU A 59 -11.06 7.24 -4.09
N LEU A 60 -11.32 5.95 -4.31
CA LEU A 60 -11.45 5.37 -5.65
C LEU A 60 -12.89 5.39 -6.18
N GLY A 61 -13.86 5.85 -5.39
CA GLY A 61 -15.30 5.81 -5.76
C GLY A 61 -15.86 4.40 -5.80
N LEU A 62 -15.31 3.47 -5.05
CA LEU A 62 -15.66 2.05 -5.03
C LEU A 62 -16.42 1.63 -3.77
N SER A 63 -16.71 2.54 -2.85
CA SER A 63 -17.48 2.26 -1.64
C SER A 63 -18.88 1.73 -2.00
N GLY A 64 -19.31 0.68 -1.30
CA GLY A 64 -20.61 0.04 -1.52
C GLY A 64 -20.71 -0.86 -2.75
N ASN A 65 -19.60 -1.10 -3.46
CA ASN A 65 -19.50 -2.05 -4.57
C ASN A 65 -18.88 -3.38 -4.09
N ASP A 66 -18.81 -4.37 -4.99
CA ASP A 66 -18.23 -5.69 -4.72
C ASP A 66 -16.68 -5.67 -4.70
N TYR A 67 -16.08 -4.61 -4.14
CA TYR A 67 -14.64 -4.43 -4.01
C TYR A 67 -14.19 -4.49 -2.56
N THR A 68 -12.97 -4.95 -2.35
CA THR A 68 -12.30 -4.91 -1.06
C THR A 68 -10.85 -4.46 -1.21
N SER A 69 -10.35 -3.70 -0.25
CA SER A 69 -8.95 -3.34 -0.14
C SER A 69 -8.18 -4.39 0.64
N ILE A 70 -7.05 -4.83 0.09
CA ILE A 70 -6.12 -5.72 0.77
C ILE A 70 -4.71 -5.11 0.77
N PHE A 71 -4.07 -5.13 1.95
CA PHE A 71 -2.67 -4.72 2.12
C PHE A 71 -1.79 -5.96 2.12
N LEU A 72 -0.96 -6.14 1.07
CA LEU A 72 -0.12 -7.30 0.87
C LEU A 72 1.36 -6.96 1.02
N GLN A 73 2.14 -7.92 1.46
CA GLN A 73 3.59 -7.85 1.52
C GLN A 73 4.21 -7.88 0.12
N GLY A 74 5.44 -7.33 -0.03
CA GLY A 74 6.29 -7.48 -1.20
C GLY A 74 6.30 -6.32 -2.19
N GLY A 75 5.50 -5.30 -1.97
CA GLY A 75 5.47 -4.09 -2.81
C GLY A 75 5.16 -4.38 -4.27
N ALA A 76 5.53 -3.44 -5.16
CA ALA A 76 5.24 -3.52 -6.59
C ALA A 76 5.91 -4.72 -7.29
N SER A 77 7.06 -5.19 -6.83
CA SER A 77 7.73 -6.35 -7.43
C SER A 77 6.90 -7.63 -7.29
N SER A 78 6.35 -7.87 -6.09
CA SER A 78 5.44 -8.99 -5.89
C SER A 78 4.12 -8.81 -6.63
N GLN A 79 3.65 -7.56 -6.79
CA GLN A 79 2.44 -7.27 -7.55
C GLN A 79 2.59 -7.60 -9.04
N PHE A 80 3.76 -7.42 -9.64
CA PHE A 80 4.01 -7.88 -11.02
C PHE A 80 3.82 -9.39 -11.15
N LEU A 81 4.38 -10.15 -10.22
CA LEU A 81 4.21 -11.60 -10.16
C LEU A 81 2.75 -12.00 -9.95
N MET A 82 2.08 -11.38 -8.96
CA MET A 82 0.68 -11.66 -8.63
C MET A 82 -0.25 -11.39 -9.80
N THR A 83 -0.02 -10.32 -10.56
CA THR A 83 -0.80 -10.00 -11.75
C THR A 83 -0.68 -11.09 -12.80
N ALA A 84 0.54 -11.49 -13.13
CA ALA A 84 0.77 -12.58 -14.07
C ALA A 84 0.15 -13.90 -13.57
N TYR A 85 0.38 -14.25 -12.30
CA TYR A 85 -0.13 -15.49 -11.71
C TYR A 85 -1.67 -15.60 -11.75
N ASN A 86 -2.37 -14.49 -11.52
CA ASN A 86 -3.83 -14.52 -11.45
C ASN A 86 -4.52 -14.35 -12.82
N PHE A 87 -3.91 -13.64 -13.76
CA PHE A 87 -4.59 -13.21 -14.98
C PHE A 87 -3.97 -13.75 -16.29
N LEU A 88 -2.70 -14.19 -16.29
CA LEU A 88 -2.09 -14.77 -17.47
C LEU A 88 -2.68 -16.15 -17.75
N LYS A 89 -3.28 -16.32 -18.93
CA LYS A 89 -3.82 -17.62 -19.36
C LYS A 89 -2.90 -18.27 -20.42
N ASN A 90 -2.75 -17.63 -21.56
CA ASN A 90 -1.95 -18.15 -22.67
C ASN A 90 -0.85 -17.18 -23.07
N GLU A 91 -1.18 -15.91 -23.23
CA GLU A 91 -0.26 -14.86 -23.68
C GLU A 91 -0.58 -13.51 -23.04
N ALA A 92 0.41 -12.63 -23.01
CA ALA A 92 0.26 -11.25 -22.57
C ALA A 92 1.11 -10.31 -23.41
N ALA A 93 0.60 -9.11 -23.66
CA ALA A 93 1.33 -8.05 -24.32
C ALA A 93 1.81 -7.02 -23.28
N PHE A 94 3.04 -6.54 -23.45
CA PHE A 94 3.65 -5.54 -22.60
C PHE A 94 4.21 -4.39 -23.43
N LEU A 95 4.03 -3.16 -22.95
CA LEU A 95 4.74 -2.00 -23.45
C LEU A 95 6.05 -1.84 -22.69
N ASP A 96 7.19 -2.12 -23.34
CA ASP A 96 8.51 -1.93 -22.71
C ASP A 96 8.93 -0.47 -22.79
N THR A 97 8.56 0.30 -21.76
CA THR A 97 8.84 1.74 -21.64
C THR A 97 10.00 2.07 -20.71
N GLY A 98 10.63 1.08 -20.08
CA GLY A 98 11.77 1.32 -19.19
C GLY A 98 11.97 0.23 -18.13
N THR A 99 12.69 0.57 -17.07
CA THR A 99 13.14 -0.38 -16.04
C THR A 99 12.00 -1.15 -15.38
N TRP A 100 10.90 -0.49 -15.07
CA TRP A 100 9.78 -1.12 -14.37
C TRP A 100 8.96 -2.04 -15.28
N SER A 101 8.72 -1.64 -16.52
CA SER A 101 8.08 -2.52 -17.50
C SER A 101 8.94 -3.76 -17.79
N LYS A 102 10.27 -3.61 -17.90
CA LYS A 102 11.18 -4.75 -18.01
C LYS A 102 11.10 -5.72 -16.83
N LYS A 103 10.96 -5.21 -15.62
CA LYS A 103 10.75 -6.06 -14.42
C LYS A 103 9.42 -6.81 -14.51
N ALA A 104 8.32 -6.14 -14.85
CA ALA A 104 7.03 -6.78 -15.02
C ALA A 104 7.06 -7.88 -16.09
N ILE A 105 7.70 -7.62 -17.23
CA ILE A 105 7.91 -8.62 -18.31
C ILE A 105 8.72 -9.82 -17.80
N LYS A 106 9.77 -9.57 -17.00
CA LYS A 106 10.60 -10.64 -16.43
C LYS A 106 9.80 -11.57 -15.53
N GLU A 107 8.96 -11.01 -14.66
CA GLU A 107 8.10 -11.80 -13.76
C GLU A 107 7.05 -12.60 -14.56
N ALA A 108 6.44 -12.01 -15.57
CA ALA A 108 5.47 -12.70 -16.41
C ALA A 108 6.08 -13.89 -17.17
N LYS A 109 7.32 -13.78 -17.64
CA LYS A 109 8.06 -14.85 -18.31
C LYS A 109 8.36 -16.08 -17.46
N LEU A 110 8.12 -16.03 -16.15
CA LEU A 110 8.25 -17.20 -15.29
C LEU A 110 7.07 -18.18 -15.45
N PHE A 111 6.01 -17.75 -16.11
CA PHE A 111 4.79 -18.55 -16.30
C PHE A 111 4.59 -19.06 -17.74
N GLY A 112 5.49 -18.73 -18.66
CA GLY A 112 5.41 -19.20 -20.05
C GLY A 112 6.29 -18.48 -21.04
#